data_adc41455ec2971b18eb606823525403e
#
_entry.id   adc41455ec2971b18eb606823525403e
#
_cell.length_a   1.000
_cell.length_b   1.000
_cell.length_c   1.000
_cell.angle_alpha   90.00
_cell.angle_beta   90.00
_cell.angle_gamma   90.00
#
_symmetry.space_group_name_H-M   'P 1'
#
loop_
_entity.id
_entity.type
_entity.pdbx_description
1 polymer ?
#
loop_
_entity_poly.entity_id
_entity_poly.type
_entity_poly.pdbx_seq_one_letter_code
_entity_poly.pdbx_strand_id
1 'polypeptide(L)'
;MDNQLIPNGRGVPASGHTAQEALSAWAAGVTLVTISDDRDDVGTTVSAFIPVSLDPPLVAVSLIAGSYPAEVLSRPSLPAAQFAVTLLSSSEKVLAGQFAAEGHPSARLILDAVPHVRGASSGALIPTGGLAALECSVARRVPAGDHLLVISKVENVVYVAESGDPLVRFRGRYPVL
;
A
#
# COMPACT_ATOMS: atom_id res chain seq x y z
N MET A 1 -28.98 -3.24 -11.22
CA MET A 1 -28.04 -4.31 -10.77
C MET A 1 -28.79 -5.12 -9.74
N ASP A 2 -29.23 -6.30 -10.14
CA ASP A 2 -29.95 -7.18 -9.22
C ASP A 2 -28.95 -7.69 -8.18
N ASN A 3 -29.13 -7.30 -6.92
CA ASN A 3 -28.49 -7.96 -5.82
C ASN A 3 -28.99 -9.42 -5.83
N GLN A 4 -28.15 -10.38 -6.19
CA GLN A 4 -28.46 -11.77 -5.96
C GLN A 4 -28.49 -12.00 -4.46
N LEU A 5 -29.68 -11.85 -3.88
CA LEU A 5 -29.92 -12.20 -2.49
C LEU A 5 -29.60 -13.69 -2.35
N ILE A 6 -28.79 -14.01 -1.36
CA ILE A 6 -28.56 -15.40 -0.96
C ILE A 6 -29.94 -15.99 -0.61
N PRO A 7 -30.35 -17.08 -1.27
CA PRO A 7 -31.67 -17.65 -1.05
C PRO A 7 -31.92 -17.91 0.44
N ASN A 8 -33.06 -17.50 0.92
CA ASN A 8 -33.56 -17.69 2.31
C ASN A 8 -32.89 -16.87 3.41
N GLY A 9 -32.16 -15.78 3.08
CA GLY A 9 -31.54 -14.89 4.07
C GLY A 9 -30.49 -15.57 4.96
N ARG A 10 -30.11 -16.81 4.68
CA ARG A 10 -29.03 -17.52 5.37
C ARG A 10 -27.74 -17.33 4.56
N GLY A 11 -26.73 -16.72 5.20
CA GLY A 11 -25.42 -16.58 4.59
C GLY A 11 -24.83 -17.93 4.16
N VAL A 12 -23.90 -17.89 3.22
CA VAL A 12 -23.06 -19.04 2.89
C VAL A 12 -21.78 -19.01 3.75
N PRO A 13 -21.20 -20.15 4.11
CA PRO A 13 -19.92 -20.18 4.81
C PRO A 13 -18.86 -19.41 4.02
N ALA A 14 -18.09 -18.56 4.70
CA ALA A 14 -17.02 -17.82 4.08
C ALA A 14 -15.90 -18.77 3.64
N SER A 15 -15.56 -18.71 2.37
CA SER A 15 -14.31 -19.26 1.82
C SER A 15 -13.44 -18.10 1.37
N GLY A 16 -12.15 -18.33 1.09
CA GLY A 16 -11.29 -17.29 0.54
C GLY A 16 -11.89 -16.62 -0.71
N HIS A 17 -12.48 -17.41 -1.60
CA HIS A 17 -13.13 -16.91 -2.83
C HIS A 17 -14.38 -16.05 -2.55
N THR A 18 -15.33 -16.55 -1.75
CA THR A 18 -16.56 -15.81 -1.43
C THR A 18 -16.28 -14.55 -0.62
N ALA A 19 -15.30 -14.59 0.28
CA ALA A 19 -14.85 -13.42 1.03
C ALA A 19 -14.18 -12.39 0.09
N GLN A 20 -13.31 -12.83 -0.82
CA GLN A 20 -12.66 -11.95 -1.79
C GLN A 20 -13.67 -11.24 -2.69
N GLU A 21 -14.69 -11.97 -3.19
CA GLU A 21 -15.76 -11.40 -4.01
C GLU A 21 -16.51 -10.30 -3.23
N ALA A 22 -16.96 -10.60 -2.02
CA ALA A 22 -17.66 -9.63 -1.16
C ALA A 22 -16.80 -8.42 -0.83
N LEU A 23 -15.53 -8.64 -0.42
CA LEU A 23 -14.59 -7.59 -0.05
C LEU A 23 -14.14 -6.76 -1.25
N SER A 24 -14.22 -7.28 -2.48
CA SER A 24 -13.93 -6.48 -3.69
C SER A 24 -14.88 -5.29 -3.87
N ALA A 25 -16.05 -5.33 -3.23
CA ALA A 25 -17.02 -4.22 -3.19
C ALA A 25 -16.62 -3.10 -2.18
N TRP A 26 -15.56 -3.28 -1.41
CA TRP A 26 -14.98 -2.22 -0.60
C TRP A 26 -14.09 -1.34 -1.48
N ALA A 27 -14.47 -0.08 -1.65
CA ALA A 27 -13.64 0.91 -2.35
C ALA A 27 -12.49 1.36 -1.44
N ALA A 28 -11.27 1.22 -1.91
CA ALA A 28 -10.09 1.61 -1.14
C ALA A 28 -9.15 2.49 -1.97
N GLY A 29 -8.55 3.48 -1.34
CA GLY A 29 -7.44 4.22 -1.93
C GLY A 29 -6.26 3.30 -2.25
N VAL A 30 -5.50 3.64 -3.27
CA VAL A 30 -4.28 2.90 -3.63
C VAL A 30 -3.06 3.67 -3.16
N THR A 31 -2.17 2.98 -2.48
CA THR A 31 -0.89 3.52 -2.05
C THR A 31 0.27 2.78 -2.71
N LEU A 32 1.39 3.46 -2.86
CA LEU A 32 2.67 2.85 -3.18
C LEU A 32 3.52 2.82 -1.92
N VAL A 33 3.90 1.64 -1.49
CA VAL A 33 4.89 1.42 -0.42
C VAL A 33 6.24 1.22 -1.08
N THR A 34 7.23 2.01 -0.67
CA THR A 34 8.62 1.88 -1.15
C THR A 34 9.57 1.73 0.04
N ILE A 35 10.60 0.92 -0.15
CA ILE A 35 11.57 0.56 0.88
C ILE A 35 12.95 0.66 0.26
N SER A 36 13.89 1.28 0.95
CA SER A 36 15.30 1.18 0.60
C SER A 36 15.86 -0.11 1.22
N ASP A 37 16.37 -1.00 0.40
CA ASP A 37 17.04 -2.22 0.85
C ASP A 37 18.47 -2.26 0.29
N ASP A 38 19.39 -2.89 1.00
CA ASP A 38 20.81 -2.96 0.63
C ASP A 38 21.04 -3.59 -0.77
N ARG A 39 20.11 -4.44 -1.21
CA ARG A 39 20.18 -5.12 -2.51
C ARG A 39 19.65 -4.26 -3.65
N ASP A 40 18.52 -3.59 -3.45
CA ASP A 40 17.88 -2.69 -4.40
C ASP A 40 16.69 -1.97 -3.75
N ASP A 41 16.15 -0.94 -4.41
CA ASP A 41 14.93 -0.28 -3.96
C ASP A 41 13.70 -1.17 -4.26
N VAL A 42 12.88 -1.41 -3.23
CA VAL A 42 11.68 -2.27 -3.29
C VAL A 42 10.44 -1.40 -3.36
N GLY A 43 9.43 -1.85 -4.09
CA GLY A 43 8.14 -1.17 -4.14
C GLY A 43 6.99 -2.15 -4.35
N THR A 44 5.81 -1.78 -3.86
CA THR A 44 4.58 -2.53 -4.10
C THR A 44 3.37 -1.63 -3.91
N THR A 45 2.32 -1.86 -4.70
CA THR A 45 1.03 -1.18 -4.46
C THR A 45 0.24 -1.88 -3.37
N VAL A 46 -0.36 -1.09 -2.50
CA VAL A 46 -1.17 -1.57 -1.39
C VAL A 46 -2.49 -0.80 -1.34
N SER A 47 -3.61 -1.52 -1.42
CA SER A 47 -4.94 -0.96 -1.14
C SER A 47 -5.41 -1.21 0.29
N ALA A 48 -4.73 -2.08 1.03
CA ALA A 48 -4.97 -2.35 2.44
C ALA A 48 -4.11 -1.43 3.32
N PHE A 49 -4.30 -0.12 3.17
CA PHE A 49 -3.71 0.95 3.97
C PHE A 49 -4.77 1.58 4.85
N ILE A 50 -4.47 1.79 6.13
CA ILE A 50 -5.37 2.39 7.11
C ILE A 50 -4.65 3.44 7.97
N PRO A 51 -5.22 4.66 8.13
CA PRO A 51 -4.90 5.53 9.25
C PRO A 51 -5.37 4.86 10.55
N VAL A 52 -4.48 4.73 11.55
CA VAL A 52 -4.78 4.01 12.80
C VAL A 52 -4.98 4.97 13.96
N SER A 53 -4.12 6.00 14.08
CA SER A 53 -4.13 6.96 15.19
C SER A 53 -3.57 8.29 14.72
N LEU A 54 -3.99 9.37 15.37
CA LEU A 54 -3.44 10.71 15.16
C LEU A 54 -2.47 11.11 16.29
N ASP A 55 -2.60 10.53 17.47
CA ASP A 55 -1.70 10.76 18.59
C ASP A 55 -1.42 9.43 19.34
N PRO A 56 -0.22 8.85 19.20
CA PRO A 56 0.78 9.19 18.18
C PRO A 56 0.26 8.92 16.75
N PRO A 57 0.82 9.54 15.71
CA PRO A 57 0.39 9.32 14.34
C PRO A 57 0.82 7.92 13.87
N LEU A 58 -0.15 7.03 13.69
CA LEU A 58 0.05 5.64 13.27
C LEU A 58 -0.73 5.32 12.01
N VAL A 59 -0.11 4.51 11.16
CA VAL A 59 -0.73 3.90 9.98
C VAL A 59 -0.50 2.40 10.00
N ALA A 60 -1.31 1.66 9.26
CA ALA A 60 -1.08 0.24 9.03
C ALA A 60 -1.15 -0.09 7.54
N VAL A 61 -0.27 -0.99 7.10
CA VAL A 61 -0.30 -1.60 5.77
C VAL A 61 -0.37 -3.12 5.92
N SER A 62 -1.14 -3.78 5.06
CA SER A 62 -1.22 -5.23 5.01
C SER A 62 -0.53 -5.73 3.75
N LEU A 63 0.50 -6.57 3.91
CA LEU A 63 1.33 -7.11 2.84
C LEU A 63 1.17 -8.62 2.77
N ILE A 64 1.23 -9.21 1.57
CA ILE A 64 1.27 -10.67 1.41
C ILE A 64 2.52 -11.20 2.12
N ALA A 65 2.35 -12.13 3.06
CA ALA A 65 3.42 -12.60 3.95
C ALA A 65 4.64 -13.19 3.21
N GLY A 66 4.42 -13.83 2.05
CA GLY A 66 5.51 -14.36 1.20
C GLY A 66 6.11 -13.36 0.23
N SER A 67 5.69 -12.10 0.23
CA SER A 67 6.23 -11.07 -0.66
C SER A 67 7.56 -10.53 -0.17
N TYR A 68 8.42 -10.09 -1.11
CA TYR A 68 9.71 -9.51 -0.76
C TYR A 68 9.59 -8.23 0.10
N PRO A 69 8.64 -7.31 -0.14
CA PRO A 69 8.39 -6.18 0.76
C PRO A 69 8.07 -6.61 2.20
N ALA A 70 7.25 -7.67 2.38
CA ALA A 70 6.94 -8.19 3.70
C ALA A 70 8.18 -8.82 4.37
N GLU A 71 9.01 -9.54 3.61
CA GLU A 71 10.28 -10.08 4.10
C GLU A 71 11.18 -8.96 4.62
N VAL A 72 11.42 -7.92 3.79
CA VAL A 72 12.30 -6.80 4.17
C VAL A 72 11.80 -6.10 5.42
N LEU A 73 10.50 -5.79 5.50
CA LEU A 73 9.92 -5.15 6.69
C LEU A 73 9.82 -6.08 7.91
N SER A 74 9.99 -7.39 7.74
CA SER A 74 10.02 -8.36 8.84
C SER A 74 11.38 -8.50 9.48
N ARG A 75 12.44 -8.10 8.80
CA ARG A 75 13.82 -8.26 9.32
C ARG A 75 13.98 -7.52 10.65
N PRO A 76 14.57 -8.17 11.66
CA PRO A 76 15.00 -7.47 12.87
C PRO A 76 16.06 -6.44 12.48
N SER A 77 15.78 -5.19 12.68
CA SER A 77 16.71 -4.10 12.37
C SER A 77 16.78 -3.11 13.52
N LEU A 78 17.97 -2.58 13.76
CA LEU A 78 18.21 -1.44 14.63
C LEU A 78 18.99 -0.40 13.81
N PRO A 79 18.43 0.78 13.55
CA PRO A 79 17.09 1.27 13.96
C PRO A 79 15.92 0.49 13.32
N ALA A 80 14.71 0.75 13.78
CA ALA A 80 13.50 0.12 13.23
C ALA A 80 13.43 0.29 11.71
N ALA A 81 12.99 -0.76 11.00
CA ALA A 81 12.84 -0.71 9.56
C ALA A 81 11.97 0.49 9.15
N GLN A 82 12.42 1.23 8.13
CA GLN A 82 11.74 2.42 7.61
C GLN A 82 11.30 2.21 6.18
N PHE A 83 10.24 2.88 5.79
CA PHE A 83 9.69 2.85 4.44
C PHE A 83 8.91 4.13 4.15
N ALA A 84 8.58 4.36 2.88
CA ALA A 84 7.69 5.43 2.51
C ALA A 84 6.35 4.91 2.00
N VAL A 85 5.32 5.71 2.18
CA VAL A 85 3.97 5.49 1.64
C VAL A 85 3.58 6.71 0.84
N THR A 86 3.29 6.52 -0.45
CA THR A 86 2.71 7.55 -1.31
C THR A 86 1.23 7.24 -1.54
N LEU A 87 0.34 8.17 -1.20
CA LEU A 87 -1.07 8.11 -1.54
C LEU A 87 -1.21 8.48 -3.02
N LEU A 88 -1.54 7.52 -3.88
CA LEU A 88 -1.51 7.73 -5.32
C LEU A 88 -2.69 8.58 -5.81
N SER A 89 -2.41 9.47 -6.75
CA SER A 89 -3.43 10.20 -7.50
C SER A 89 -3.96 9.37 -8.67
N SER A 90 -5.12 9.74 -9.20
CA SER A 90 -5.75 9.07 -10.36
C SER A 90 -4.87 9.10 -11.61
N SER A 91 -3.98 10.10 -11.75
CA SER A 91 -3.02 10.20 -12.84
C SER A 91 -1.92 9.14 -12.79
N GLU A 92 -1.67 8.54 -11.62
CA GLU A 92 -0.64 7.52 -11.41
C GLU A 92 -1.12 6.07 -11.63
N LYS A 93 -2.27 5.89 -12.28
CA LYS A 93 -2.83 4.56 -12.58
C LYS A 93 -1.84 3.63 -13.29
N VAL A 94 -1.05 4.16 -14.23
CA VAL A 94 -0.04 3.36 -14.97
C VAL A 94 1.06 2.92 -14.02
N LEU A 95 1.58 3.84 -13.21
CA LEU A 95 2.58 3.54 -12.18
C LEU A 95 2.07 2.47 -11.21
N ALA A 96 0.84 2.62 -10.72
CA ALA A 96 0.22 1.63 -9.86
C ALA A 96 0.15 0.24 -10.50
N GLY A 97 -0.20 0.17 -11.80
CA GLY A 97 -0.23 -1.06 -12.56
C GLY A 97 1.14 -1.74 -12.69
N GLN A 98 2.20 -0.97 -12.87
CA GLN A 98 3.57 -1.49 -12.95
C GLN A 98 3.99 -2.15 -11.63
N PHE A 99 3.71 -1.53 -10.49
CA PHE A 99 4.01 -2.09 -9.17
C PHE A 99 3.07 -3.19 -8.70
N ALA A 100 1.91 -3.33 -9.33
CA ALA A 100 0.96 -4.42 -9.06
C ALA A 100 1.25 -5.68 -9.89
N ALA A 101 2.08 -5.59 -10.91
CA ALA A 101 2.44 -6.71 -11.78
C ALA A 101 3.33 -7.71 -11.01
N GLU A 102 3.06 -9.00 -11.18
CA GLU A 102 3.93 -10.04 -10.63
C GLU A 102 5.29 -10.03 -11.34
N GLY A 103 6.38 -10.12 -10.56
CA GLY A 103 7.75 -10.11 -11.10
C GLY A 103 8.19 -8.78 -11.71
N HIS A 104 7.54 -7.67 -11.34
CA HIS A 104 7.95 -6.35 -11.83
C HIS A 104 9.42 -6.02 -11.45
N PRO A 105 10.08 -5.13 -12.19
CA PRO A 105 11.43 -4.65 -11.88
C PRO A 105 11.51 -3.94 -10.53
N SER A 106 12.72 -3.67 -10.06
CA SER A 106 12.94 -2.90 -8.82
C SER A 106 12.28 -1.51 -8.89
N ALA A 107 11.98 -0.94 -7.72
CA ALA A 107 11.40 0.40 -7.64
C ALA A 107 12.30 1.44 -8.31
N ARG A 108 13.62 1.29 -8.21
CA ARG A 108 14.58 2.17 -8.86
C ARG A 108 14.40 2.20 -10.38
N LEU A 109 14.23 1.04 -11.01
CA LEU A 109 14.07 0.95 -12.46
C LEU A 109 12.70 1.50 -12.94
N ILE A 110 11.63 1.24 -12.17
CA ILE A 110 10.30 1.74 -12.51
C ILE A 110 10.23 3.27 -12.35
N LEU A 111 10.83 3.80 -11.28
CA LEU A 111 10.77 5.22 -10.96
C LEU A 111 11.82 6.07 -11.71
N ASP A 112 12.76 5.47 -12.43
CA ASP A 112 13.78 6.20 -13.21
C ASP A 112 13.14 7.20 -14.20
N ALA A 113 12.00 6.84 -14.79
CA ALA A 113 11.24 7.69 -15.72
C ALA A 113 10.12 8.52 -15.04
N VAL A 114 10.01 8.48 -13.72
CA VAL A 114 8.95 9.16 -12.97
C VAL A 114 9.58 10.20 -12.02
N PRO A 115 9.07 11.43 -11.95
CA PRO A 115 9.56 12.41 -10.98
C PRO A 115 9.46 11.84 -9.55
N HIS A 116 10.60 11.78 -8.87
CA HIS A 116 10.68 11.23 -7.50
C HIS A 116 11.76 11.91 -6.68
N VAL A 117 11.69 11.75 -5.38
CA VAL A 117 12.72 12.15 -4.42
C VAL A 117 13.14 10.96 -3.58
N ARG A 118 14.29 11.03 -2.94
CA ARG A 118 14.70 10.05 -1.94
C ARG A 118 14.34 10.57 -0.55
N GLY A 119 13.61 9.78 0.21
CA GLY A 119 13.22 10.10 1.57
C GLY A 119 14.42 10.34 2.47
N ALA A 120 14.39 11.42 3.24
CA ALA A 120 15.52 11.81 4.09
C ALA A 120 15.72 10.87 5.28
N SER A 121 14.64 10.31 5.80
CA SER A 121 14.69 9.35 6.93
C SER A 121 14.69 7.91 6.48
N SER A 122 13.81 7.57 5.55
CA SER A 122 13.61 6.19 5.09
C SER A 122 14.63 5.73 4.03
N GLY A 123 15.26 6.68 3.33
CA GLY A 123 16.06 6.38 2.14
C GLY A 123 15.25 5.84 0.96
N ALA A 124 13.93 5.66 1.10
CA ALA A 124 13.06 5.10 0.07
C ALA A 124 12.82 6.08 -1.09
N LEU A 125 12.54 5.57 -2.29
CA LEU A 125 12.16 6.39 -3.45
C LEU A 125 10.68 6.77 -3.33
N ILE A 126 10.38 8.06 -3.46
CA ILE A 126 9.05 8.64 -3.25
C ILE A 126 8.63 9.38 -4.52
N PRO A 127 7.68 8.86 -5.32
CA PRO A 127 7.16 9.60 -6.46
C PRO A 127 6.44 10.88 -6.01
N THR A 128 6.57 11.95 -6.79
CA THR A 128 6.06 13.27 -6.41
C THR A 128 4.72 13.64 -7.07
N GLY A 129 4.14 12.72 -7.86
CA GLY A 129 2.83 12.90 -8.51
C GLY A 129 1.63 12.47 -7.67
N GLY A 130 1.84 11.96 -6.46
CA GLY A 130 0.78 11.53 -5.55
C GLY A 130 0.09 12.67 -4.81
N LEU A 131 -0.90 12.33 -4.00
CA LEU A 131 -1.65 13.28 -3.17
C LEU A 131 -0.93 13.64 -1.87
N ALA A 132 -0.22 12.68 -1.30
CA ALA A 132 0.61 12.88 -0.12
C ALA A 132 1.66 11.77 -0.02
N ALA A 133 2.77 12.05 0.64
CA ALA A 133 3.76 11.04 0.96
C ALA A 133 4.23 11.15 2.41
N LEU A 134 4.41 9.98 3.00
CA LEU A 134 4.76 9.78 4.40
C LEU A 134 6.02 8.93 4.49
N GLU A 135 6.91 9.24 5.43
CA GLU A 135 7.96 8.34 5.87
C GLU A 135 7.58 7.71 7.21
N CYS A 136 7.70 6.40 7.29
CA CYS A 136 7.20 5.61 8.41
C CYS A 136 8.30 4.73 9.00
N SER A 137 8.27 4.52 10.31
CA SER A 137 9.08 3.53 11.02
C SER A 137 8.19 2.41 11.55
N VAL A 138 8.62 1.16 11.40
CA VAL A 138 7.86 -0.01 11.84
C VAL A 138 7.80 -0.07 13.37
N ALA A 139 6.60 0.05 13.92
CA ALA A 139 6.36 -0.06 15.36
C ALA A 139 5.96 -1.49 15.76
N ARG A 140 5.13 -2.17 14.96
CA ARG A 140 4.64 -3.50 15.28
C ARG A 140 4.37 -4.31 14.02
N ARG A 141 4.62 -5.61 14.10
CA ARG A 141 4.35 -6.60 13.07
C ARG A 141 3.38 -7.64 13.61
N VAL A 142 2.28 -7.88 12.89
CA VAL A 142 1.24 -8.82 13.32
C VAL A 142 0.98 -9.80 12.18
N PRO A 143 1.33 -11.09 12.33
CA PRO A 143 0.91 -12.12 11.38
C PRO A 143 -0.61 -12.21 11.35
N ALA A 144 -1.22 -12.17 10.18
CA ALA A 144 -2.67 -12.15 9.98
C ALA A 144 -3.05 -13.04 8.79
N GLY A 145 -3.19 -14.35 9.03
CA GLY A 145 -3.47 -15.33 7.98
C GLY A 145 -2.31 -15.41 6.97
N ASP A 146 -2.59 -15.17 5.71
CA ASP A 146 -1.65 -15.13 4.60
C ASP A 146 -0.98 -13.75 4.40
N HIS A 147 -1.23 -12.82 5.34
CA HIS A 147 -0.70 -11.45 5.31
C HIS A 147 0.11 -11.12 6.56
N LEU A 148 0.95 -10.10 6.42
CA LEU A 148 1.64 -9.41 7.51
C LEU A 148 1.04 -8.01 7.65
N LEU A 149 0.43 -7.72 8.79
CA LEU A 149 -0.01 -6.36 9.13
C LEU A 149 1.16 -5.62 9.80
N VAL A 150 1.61 -4.55 9.15
CA VAL A 150 2.69 -3.70 9.63
C VAL A 150 2.09 -2.40 10.15
N ILE A 151 2.10 -2.22 11.48
CA ILE A 151 1.70 -0.98 12.14
C ILE A 151 2.94 -0.13 12.30
N SER A 152 2.86 1.13 11.86
CA SER A 152 4.03 2.00 11.77
C SER A 152 3.70 3.40 12.25
N LYS A 153 4.69 4.05 12.84
CA LYS A 153 4.63 5.46 13.21
C LYS A 153 4.97 6.30 11.98
N VAL A 154 4.20 7.33 11.73
CA VAL A 154 4.55 8.36 10.75
C VAL A 154 5.60 9.26 11.37
N GLU A 155 6.79 9.26 10.81
CA GLU A 155 7.91 10.09 11.27
C GLU A 155 7.93 11.44 10.57
N ASN A 156 7.65 11.45 9.25
CA ASN A 156 7.63 12.65 8.44
C ASN A 156 6.47 12.64 7.45
N VAL A 157 5.93 13.83 7.19
CA VAL A 157 5.10 14.11 6.02
C VAL A 157 6.00 14.78 4.98
N VAL A 158 6.21 14.13 3.83
CA VAL A 158 7.14 14.62 2.80
C VAL A 158 6.47 15.72 1.98
N TYR A 159 5.23 15.51 1.58
CA TYR A 159 4.38 16.50 0.92
C TYR A 159 2.90 16.17 1.08
N VAL A 160 2.07 17.19 0.88
CA VAL A 160 0.61 17.09 0.68
C VAL A 160 0.27 17.94 -0.52
N ALA A 161 -0.37 17.37 -1.53
CA ALA A 161 -0.82 18.10 -2.71
C ALA A 161 -2.03 18.99 -2.37
N GLU A 162 -2.10 20.19 -2.96
CA GLU A 162 -3.21 21.11 -2.75
C GLU A 162 -4.51 20.63 -3.40
N SER A 163 -4.42 19.79 -4.44
CA SER A 163 -5.56 19.26 -5.20
C SER A 163 -5.21 17.93 -5.86
N GLY A 164 -6.22 17.24 -6.36
CA GLY A 164 -6.07 15.99 -7.12
C GLY A 164 -7.11 14.96 -6.70
N ASP A 165 -7.46 14.07 -7.63
CA ASP A 165 -8.37 12.96 -7.37
C ASP A 165 -7.58 11.73 -6.91
N PRO A 166 -8.08 10.98 -5.92
CA PRO A 166 -7.40 9.77 -5.45
C PRO A 166 -7.51 8.64 -6.48
N LEU A 167 -6.45 7.80 -6.54
CA LEU A 167 -6.56 6.53 -7.22
C LEU A 167 -7.33 5.55 -6.32
N VAL A 168 -8.50 5.11 -6.77
CA VAL A 168 -9.36 4.19 -6.03
C VAL A 168 -9.43 2.83 -6.72
N ARG A 169 -9.32 1.76 -5.94
CA ARG A 169 -9.58 0.39 -6.38
C ARG A 169 -10.97 -0.05 -5.92
N PHE A 170 -11.79 -0.50 -6.88
CA PHE A 170 -13.12 -1.02 -6.63
C PHE A 170 -13.42 -2.17 -7.59
N ARG A 171 -13.82 -3.33 -7.06
CA ARG A 171 -14.11 -4.55 -7.85
C ARG A 171 -13.01 -4.90 -8.86
N GLY A 172 -11.75 -4.82 -8.42
CA GLY A 172 -10.58 -5.12 -9.25
C GLY A 172 -10.26 -4.08 -10.34
N ARG A 173 -10.93 -2.94 -10.35
CA ARG A 173 -10.76 -1.86 -11.34
C ARG A 173 -10.38 -0.55 -10.67
N TYR A 174 -9.93 0.40 -11.48
CA TYR A 174 -9.69 1.79 -11.08
C TYR A 174 -10.77 2.67 -11.74
N PRO A 175 -11.92 2.89 -11.09
CA PRO A 175 -12.95 3.79 -11.61
C PRO A 175 -12.46 5.24 -11.58
N VAL A 176 -12.99 6.06 -12.49
CA VAL A 176 -12.89 7.52 -12.39
C VAL A 176 -13.92 7.97 -11.36
N LEU A 177 -13.54 8.84 -10.44
CA LEU A 177 -14.41 9.44 -9.44
C LEU A 177 -15.06 10.71 -9.96
#